data_e4c9ef4fbee73ffd47e8522f8befa611
#
_entry.id   e4c9ef4fbee73ffd47e8522f8befa611
#
_cell.length_a   1.000
_cell.length_b   1.000
_cell.length_c   1.000
_cell.angle_alpha   90.00
_cell.angle_beta   90.00
_cell.angle_gamma   90.00
#
_symmetry.space_group_name_H-M   'P 1'
#
loop_
_entity.id
_entity.type
_entity.pdbx_description
1 polymer ?
#
loop_
_entity_poly.entity_id
_entity_poly.type
_entity_poly.pdbx_seq_one_letter_code
_entity_poly.pdbx_strand_id
1 'polypeptide(L)'
;MPLSGMNTARLLTIAVIMLLPAQTAWPVTVNRGLGPEPDSLDIHQAQGLSAINLLRDLREGLLSFDAKGELVPGQAKSWQVLDGGTRYRFTLRSDARWSNGDTVTAADFIRAWHRAFSPQTASATAGLLQIVMHATAVMSGKIAVDKLGIEELEPGILEITLTKPAPWLLELLAHPVSYPLHRSSMDDPRLAPVNGPFILAGWVPRASISLEKNSEYYAAASVLVDAVKYFPIEEPTAELLRFRARELDITETIPPGRYDWLKEHLGAELRTHPYLGSFWLGINFRHPVLGHSALLRRALALAIDRETLVRVVLGAGEMPGWGIVPPGISGYQPAQMVESNWSQERREAEAVRLFKEAGKRADFGQHKPLLLELRYNTSQLHRRMAVAVSAMWKQVLGVATELVNEEWKVFVNNRRMGVVTEVFRGGWIADYSDPASFLDLFISDSSLNTTFYASLEFDQTVASSHLVSGLARMELLRKAESVLMQDMPVIPLYYYVSRHLVNTRITGFANNVRDIHLSRYLGMALEDP
;
A
#
# COMPACT_ATOMS: atom_id res chain seq x y z
N MET A 1 -43.67 61.24 -74.98
CA MET A 1 -42.71 61.80 -74.01
C MET A 1 -43.22 61.40 -72.66
N PRO A 2 -42.65 60.82 -71.94
CA PRO A 2 -41.73 60.40 -71.09
C PRO A 2 -41.34 59.60 -70.14
N LEU A 3 -40.95 59.50 -69.30
CA LEU A 3 -39.81 59.24 -68.38
C LEU A 3 -40.01 57.96 -67.53
N SER A 4 -39.11 57.14 -67.67
CA SER A 4 -38.88 55.92 -66.87
C SER A 4 -38.49 56.22 -65.43
N GLY A 5 -39.07 55.51 -64.49
CA GLY A 5 -38.64 55.48 -63.10
C GLY A 5 -38.16 54.08 -62.71
N MET A 6 -36.86 53.94 -62.54
CA MET A 6 -36.24 52.71 -62.02
C MET A 6 -36.46 52.62 -60.49
N ASN A 7 -37.18 51.59 -60.07
CA ASN A 7 -37.30 51.20 -58.66
C ASN A 7 -36.15 50.24 -58.29
N THR A 8 -35.20 50.70 -57.49
CA THR A 8 -34.15 49.85 -56.87
C THR A 8 -34.71 49.27 -55.54
N ALA A 9 -35.13 48.04 -55.60
CA ALA A 9 -35.42 47.27 -54.38
C ALA A 9 -34.12 46.88 -53.66
N ARG A 10 -33.87 47.45 -52.48
CA ARG A 10 -32.81 47.04 -51.59
C ARG A 10 -33.25 45.78 -50.83
N LEU A 11 -32.64 44.63 -51.12
CA LEU A 11 -32.74 43.40 -50.35
C LEU A 11 -31.95 43.59 -49.03
N LEU A 12 -32.66 43.70 -47.90
CA LEU A 12 -32.08 43.59 -46.55
C LEU A 12 -31.86 42.11 -46.24
N THR A 13 -30.60 41.65 -46.26
CA THR A 13 -30.25 40.33 -45.78
C THR A 13 -30.17 40.37 -44.25
N ILE A 14 -31.17 39.83 -43.57
CA ILE A 14 -31.15 39.64 -42.11
C ILE A 14 -30.32 38.39 -41.84
N ALA A 15 -29.09 38.58 -41.32
CA ALA A 15 -28.28 37.45 -40.79
C ALA A 15 -28.86 37.06 -39.41
N VAL A 16 -29.57 35.94 -39.38
CA VAL A 16 -29.98 35.28 -38.12
C VAL A 16 -28.77 34.59 -37.55
N ILE A 17 -28.09 35.19 -36.57
CA ILE A 17 -27.08 34.54 -35.76
C ILE A 17 -27.82 33.56 -34.84
N MET A 18 -27.83 32.26 -35.17
CA MET A 18 -28.23 31.20 -34.22
C MET A 18 -27.21 31.16 -33.10
N LEU A 19 -27.51 31.76 -31.98
CA LEU A 19 -26.88 31.47 -30.71
C LEU A 19 -27.27 30.05 -30.32
N LEU A 20 -26.40 29.07 -30.64
CA LEU A 20 -26.49 27.76 -30.05
C LEU A 20 -26.33 27.93 -28.53
N PRO A 21 -27.26 27.46 -27.69
CA PRO A 21 -27.05 27.46 -26.26
C PRO A 21 -25.80 26.65 -25.97
N ALA A 22 -24.82 27.22 -25.32
CA ALA A 22 -23.72 26.48 -24.75
C ALA A 22 -24.33 25.42 -23.82
N GLN A 23 -24.30 24.17 -24.20
CA GLN A 23 -24.69 23.08 -23.31
C GLN A 23 -23.76 23.17 -22.12
N THR A 24 -24.24 23.66 -21.00
CA THR A 24 -23.55 23.56 -19.73
C THR A 24 -23.47 22.07 -19.41
N ALA A 25 -22.34 21.45 -19.74
CA ALA A 25 -22.07 20.08 -19.31
C ALA A 25 -22.20 20.05 -17.78
N TRP A 26 -22.99 19.11 -17.27
CA TRP A 26 -23.07 18.89 -15.83
C TRP A 26 -21.70 18.49 -15.31
N PRO A 27 -21.27 19.03 -14.13
CA PRO A 27 -19.98 18.69 -13.59
C PRO A 27 -19.87 17.18 -13.34
N VAL A 28 -18.82 16.57 -13.87
CA VAL A 28 -18.56 15.14 -13.72
C VAL A 28 -18.09 14.89 -12.30
N THR A 29 -18.94 14.24 -11.49
CA THR A 29 -18.62 13.87 -10.10
C THR A 29 -18.47 12.36 -9.97
N VAL A 30 -17.38 11.92 -9.34
CA VAL A 30 -17.16 10.49 -8.99
C VAL A 30 -17.43 10.30 -7.50
N ASN A 31 -18.32 9.37 -7.16
CA ASN A 31 -18.69 8.98 -5.80
C ASN A 31 -17.90 7.76 -5.36
N ARG A 32 -17.10 7.89 -4.30
CA ARG A 32 -16.19 6.84 -3.82
C ARG A 32 -16.47 6.45 -2.38
N GLY A 33 -16.47 5.16 -2.08
CA GLY A 33 -16.26 4.67 -0.72
C GLY A 33 -14.86 5.03 -0.23
N LEU A 34 -14.70 5.18 1.08
CA LEU A 34 -13.44 5.58 1.70
C LEU A 34 -13.00 4.65 2.84
N GLY A 35 -13.86 3.71 3.24
CA GLY A 35 -13.65 2.97 4.48
C GLY A 35 -13.89 3.85 5.71
N PRO A 36 -13.06 3.76 6.76
CA PRO A 36 -13.19 4.60 7.95
C PRO A 36 -13.02 6.09 7.68
N GLU A 37 -13.61 6.91 8.54
CA GLU A 37 -13.34 8.37 8.54
C GLU A 37 -11.83 8.62 8.64
N PRO A 38 -11.24 9.55 7.85
CA PRO A 38 -9.83 9.92 7.97
C PRO A 38 -9.47 10.38 9.38
N ASP A 39 -8.37 9.86 9.90
CA ASP A 39 -7.86 10.22 11.23
C ASP A 39 -7.26 11.63 11.27
N SER A 40 -6.68 12.09 10.15
CA SER A 40 -6.09 13.41 10.02
C SER A 40 -5.91 13.81 8.54
N LEU A 41 -5.91 15.13 8.25
CA LEU A 41 -5.41 15.70 6.99
C LEU A 41 -4.01 16.36 7.15
N ASP A 42 -3.41 16.25 8.31
CA ASP A 42 -2.01 16.61 8.51
C ASP A 42 -1.13 15.47 7.99
N ILE A 43 -0.31 15.76 6.96
CA ILE A 43 0.55 14.76 6.30
C ILE A 43 1.54 14.07 7.25
N HIS A 44 1.83 14.67 8.41
CA HIS A 44 2.76 14.12 9.39
C HIS A 44 2.07 13.37 10.55
N GLN A 45 0.73 13.45 10.64
CA GLN A 45 -0.06 12.78 11.68
C GLN A 45 -0.95 11.67 11.11
N ALA A 46 -1.31 11.76 9.83
CA ALA A 46 -2.16 10.78 9.15
C ALA A 46 -1.52 9.39 9.12
N GLN A 47 -2.27 8.35 9.51
CA GLN A 47 -1.81 6.97 9.56
C GLN A 47 -2.73 6.00 8.81
N GLY A 48 -4.03 6.29 8.74
CA GLY A 48 -5.03 5.44 8.09
C GLY A 48 -4.98 5.52 6.56
N LEU A 49 -5.28 4.40 5.86
CA LEU A 49 -5.35 4.38 4.40
C LEU A 49 -6.34 5.39 3.84
N SER A 50 -7.48 5.60 4.50
CA SER A 50 -8.48 6.60 4.13
C SER A 50 -7.90 8.02 4.11
N ALA A 51 -7.12 8.39 5.13
CA ALA A 51 -6.43 9.68 5.18
C ALA A 51 -5.36 9.80 4.09
N ILE A 52 -4.54 8.75 3.91
CA ILE A 52 -3.48 8.71 2.91
C ILE A 52 -4.04 8.84 1.49
N ASN A 53 -5.14 8.14 1.16
CA ASN A 53 -5.79 8.21 -0.15
C ASN A 53 -6.35 9.61 -0.42
N LEU A 54 -7.00 10.22 0.58
CA LEU A 54 -7.50 11.58 0.46
C LEU A 54 -6.36 12.61 0.30
N LEU A 55 -5.27 12.46 1.06
CA LEU A 55 -4.09 13.34 0.96
C LEU A 55 -3.41 13.25 -0.41
N ARG A 56 -3.43 12.09 -1.07
CA ARG A 56 -2.90 11.92 -2.43
C ARG A 56 -3.73 12.66 -3.50
N ASP A 57 -5.02 12.87 -3.27
CA ASP A 57 -5.84 13.69 -4.15
C ASP A 57 -5.69 15.19 -3.87
N LEU A 58 -5.43 15.56 -2.62
CA LEU A 58 -5.25 16.97 -2.21
C LEU A 58 -3.82 17.49 -2.45
N ARG A 59 -2.81 16.63 -2.41
CA ARG A 59 -1.40 17.02 -2.44
C ARG A 59 -0.58 16.11 -3.31
N GLU A 60 0.61 16.58 -3.70
CA GLU A 60 1.55 15.81 -4.50
C GLU A 60 2.99 16.03 -4.02
N GLY A 61 3.78 14.94 -4.02
CA GLY A 61 5.20 14.92 -3.64
C GLY A 61 6.16 15.26 -4.78
N LEU A 62 7.45 15.08 -4.54
CA LEU A 62 8.47 15.17 -5.61
C LEU A 62 8.13 14.20 -6.74
N LEU A 63 7.71 12.99 -6.38
CA LEU A 63 7.24 11.96 -7.29
C LEU A 63 5.78 11.62 -6.99
N SER A 64 5.16 10.88 -7.91
CA SER A 64 3.79 10.42 -7.82
C SER A 64 3.65 9.07 -8.50
N PHE A 65 2.43 8.50 -8.50
CA PHE A 65 2.12 7.28 -9.25
C PHE A 65 1.18 7.57 -10.41
N ASP A 66 1.31 6.81 -11.49
CA ASP A 66 0.33 6.79 -12.56
C ASP A 66 -0.87 5.86 -12.22
N ALA A 67 -1.81 5.71 -13.14
CA ALA A 67 -2.98 4.85 -12.95
C ALA A 67 -2.62 3.36 -12.77
N LYS A 68 -1.46 2.92 -13.27
CA LYS A 68 -0.96 1.54 -13.15
C LYS A 68 -0.11 1.34 -11.90
N GLY A 69 0.05 2.37 -11.07
CA GLY A 69 0.90 2.33 -9.89
C GLY A 69 2.40 2.44 -10.19
N GLU A 70 2.78 2.83 -11.42
CA GLU A 70 4.17 3.06 -11.76
C GLU A 70 4.60 4.45 -11.31
N LEU A 71 5.87 4.56 -10.86
CA LEU A 71 6.43 5.81 -10.35
C LEU A 71 6.66 6.81 -11.49
N VAL A 72 6.13 8.01 -11.33
CA VAL A 72 6.21 9.09 -12.33
C VAL A 72 6.66 10.42 -11.69
N PRO A 73 7.18 11.39 -12.49
CA PRO A 73 7.41 12.74 -12.04
C PRO A 73 6.15 13.38 -11.45
N GLY A 74 6.30 13.99 -10.25
CA GLY A 74 5.30 14.82 -9.59
C GLY A 74 5.70 16.30 -9.63
N GLN A 75 5.93 16.91 -8.47
CA GLN A 75 6.42 18.29 -8.36
C GLN A 75 7.87 18.45 -8.87
N ALA A 76 8.66 17.37 -8.90
CA ALA A 76 9.92 17.33 -9.63
C ALA A 76 9.66 16.85 -11.06
N LYS A 77 10.18 17.60 -12.06
CA LYS A 77 10.11 17.19 -13.47
C LYS A 77 11.13 16.12 -13.85
N SER A 78 12.24 16.02 -13.09
CA SER A 78 13.30 15.03 -13.29
C SER A 78 14.15 14.87 -12.03
N TRP A 79 14.89 13.77 -11.96
CA TRP A 79 15.85 13.53 -10.89
C TRP A 79 17.10 12.80 -11.40
N GLN A 80 18.16 12.86 -10.61
CA GLN A 80 19.43 12.15 -10.81
C GLN A 80 19.80 11.38 -9.54
N VAL A 81 20.31 10.17 -9.71
CA VAL A 81 20.87 9.35 -8.63
C VAL A 81 22.39 9.45 -8.71
N LEU A 82 23.02 9.90 -7.66
CA LEU A 82 24.46 10.21 -7.58
C LEU A 82 25.11 9.38 -6.47
N ASP A 83 26.45 9.34 -6.50
CA ASP A 83 27.29 8.72 -5.45
C ASP A 83 26.84 7.32 -5.05
N GLY A 84 26.59 6.48 -6.05
CA GLY A 84 26.18 5.10 -5.82
C GLY A 84 24.83 4.94 -5.12
N GLY A 85 23.94 5.93 -5.21
CA GLY A 85 22.59 5.88 -4.61
C GLY A 85 22.50 6.48 -3.21
N THR A 86 23.51 7.26 -2.78
CA THR A 86 23.47 8.00 -1.51
C THR A 86 23.08 9.45 -1.64
N ARG A 87 23.05 10.00 -2.88
CA ARG A 87 22.55 11.35 -3.16
C ARG A 87 21.53 11.33 -4.30
N TYR A 88 20.45 12.10 -4.12
CA TYR A 88 19.39 12.25 -5.08
C TYR A 88 19.13 13.74 -5.32
N ARG A 89 19.22 14.16 -6.58
CA ARG A 89 19.03 15.55 -6.99
C ARG A 89 17.78 15.69 -7.83
N PHE A 90 16.88 16.57 -7.43
CA PHE A 90 15.58 16.78 -8.07
C PHE A 90 15.53 18.18 -8.68
N THR A 91 15.07 18.26 -9.94
CA THR A 91 14.74 19.54 -10.59
C THR A 91 13.24 19.77 -10.46
N LEU A 92 12.84 20.77 -9.70
CA LEU A 92 11.45 21.13 -9.50
C LEU A 92 10.82 21.71 -10.77
N ARG A 93 9.50 21.61 -10.88
CA ARG A 93 8.71 22.25 -11.92
C ARG A 93 8.65 23.78 -11.65
N SER A 94 8.82 24.58 -12.69
CA SER A 94 8.63 26.04 -12.61
C SER A 94 7.16 26.47 -12.71
N ASP A 95 6.29 25.60 -13.20
CA ASP A 95 4.86 25.78 -13.39
C ASP A 95 4.00 25.21 -12.24
N ALA A 96 4.62 24.58 -11.23
CA ALA A 96 3.92 24.09 -10.07
C ALA A 96 3.39 25.22 -9.18
N ARG A 97 2.11 25.14 -8.81
CA ARG A 97 1.41 26.14 -7.99
C ARG A 97 0.67 25.50 -6.83
N TRP A 98 0.59 26.26 -5.75
CA TRP A 98 -0.39 26.05 -4.70
C TRP A 98 -1.77 26.51 -5.14
N SER A 99 -2.82 25.99 -4.54
CA SER A 99 -4.22 26.36 -4.89
C SER A 99 -4.57 27.85 -4.68
N ASN A 100 -3.71 28.60 -4.01
CA ASN A 100 -3.81 30.05 -3.88
C ASN A 100 -2.98 30.83 -4.92
N GLY A 101 -2.36 30.14 -5.89
CA GLY A 101 -1.52 30.73 -6.94
C GLY A 101 -0.04 30.91 -6.58
N ASP A 102 0.37 30.72 -5.32
CA ASP A 102 1.79 30.78 -4.92
C ASP A 102 2.59 29.69 -5.63
N THR A 103 3.86 29.96 -5.94
CA THR A 103 4.75 28.95 -6.54
C THR A 103 5.17 27.90 -5.51
N VAL A 104 5.17 26.62 -5.88
CA VAL A 104 5.77 25.54 -5.06
C VAL A 104 7.30 25.61 -5.21
N THR A 105 8.00 25.65 -4.08
CA THR A 105 9.45 25.86 -4.03
C THR A 105 10.17 24.78 -3.23
N ALA A 106 11.50 24.68 -3.36
CA ALA A 106 12.32 23.79 -2.54
C ALA A 106 12.19 24.07 -1.04
N ALA A 107 12.02 25.35 -0.67
CA ALA A 107 11.79 25.75 0.71
C ALA A 107 10.53 25.15 1.34
N ASP A 108 9.50 24.82 0.52
CA ASP A 108 8.28 24.19 1.00
C ASP A 108 8.51 22.72 1.37
N PHE A 109 9.37 22.01 0.63
CA PHE A 109 9.82 20.66 0.95
C PHE A 109 10.73 20.66 2.18
N ILE A 110 11.72 21.53 2.24
CA ILE A 110 12.62 21.63 3.37
C ILE A 110 11.85 21.93 4.66
N ARG A 111 10.90 22.87 4.62
CA ARG A 111 10.01 23.21 5.74
C ARG A 111 9.19 22.00 6.19
N ALA A 112 8.59 21.26 5.24
CA ALA A 112 7.81 20.07 5.53
C ALA A 112 8.66 19.01 6.23
N TRP A 113 9.85 18.73 5.72
CA TRP A 113 10.75 17.74 6.29
C TRP A 113 11.31 18.18 7.64
N HIS A 114 11.68 19.44 7.80
CA HIS A 114 12.08 19.98 9.12
C HIS A 114 10.94 19.79 10.15
N ARG A 115 9.68 20.01 9.74
CA ARG A 115 8.55 19.75 10.62
C ARG A 115 8.38 18.25 10.90
N ALA A 116 8.47 17.37 9.87
CA ALA A 116 8.31 15.92 10.04
C ALA A 116 9.29 15.33 11.04
N PHE A 117 10.56 15.76 10.99
CA PHE A 117 11.64 15.24 11.83
C PHE A 117 11.79 15.97 13.17
N SER A 118 11.09 17.09 13.37
CA SER A 118 11.12 17.81 14.65
C SER A 118 10.52 16.96 15.77
N PRO A 119 11.21 16.81 16.93
CA PRO A 119 10.65 16.10 18.08
C PRO A 119 9.29 16.64 18.55
N GLN A 120 9.04 17.93 18.38
CA GLN A 120 7.78 18.60 18.74
C GLN A 120 6.61 18.14 17.88
N THR A 121 6.84 17.76 16.63
CA THR A 121 5.80 17.24 15.74
C THR A 121 5.37 15.83 16.14
N ALA A 122 6.27 15.05 16.70
CA ALA A 122 6.04 13.64 17.04
C ALA A 122 5.37 12.88 15.88
N SER A 123 5.90 13.08 14.66
CA SER A 123 5.29 12.51 13.44
C SER A 123 5.20 11.00 13.52
N ALA A 124 4.02 10.47 13.25
CA ALA A 124 3.75 9.04 13.24
C ALA A 124 4.49 8.28 12.13
N THR A 125 4.84 8.96 11.04
CA THR A 125 5.35 8.35 9.81
C THR A 125 6.74 8.82 9.39
N ALA A 126 7.35 9.79 10.09
CA ALA A 126 8.70 10.29 9.77
C ALA A 126 9.77 9.17 9.78
N GLY A 127 9.55 8.10 10.56
CA GLY A 127 10.41 6.92 10.58
C GLY A 127 10.58 6.23 9.21
N LEU A 128 9.65 6.37 8.29
CA LEU A 128 9.78 5.86 6.92
C LEU A 128 10.96 6.49 6.17
N LEU A 129 11.32 7.73 6.51
CA LEU A 129 12.43 8.48 5.91
C LEU A 129 13.69 8.49 6.78
N GLN A 130 13.83 7.62 7.79
CA GLN A 130 14.98 7.57 8.68
C GLN A 130 16.33 7.30 7.99
N ILE A 131 16.30 6.85 6.73
CA ILE A 131 17.45 6.64 5.87
C ILE A 131 18.14 7.96 5.49
N VAL A 132 17.46 9.10 5.58
CA VAL A 132 17.98 10.43 5.29
C VAL A 132 19.09 10.77 6.30
N MET A 133 20.17 11.37 5.81
CA MET A 133 21.31 11.74 6.64
C MET A 133 20.87 12.57 7.85
N HIS A 134 21.34 12.19 9.03
CA HIS A 134 21.02 12.81 10.33
C HIS A 134 19.58 12.65 10.83
N ALA A 135 18.66 12.01 10.09
CA ALA A 135 17.25 11.87 10.47
C ALA A 135 17.04 11.37 11.91
N THR A 136 17.66 10.25 12.28
CA THR A 136 17.53 9.67 13.63
C THR A 136 18.07 10.60 14.74
N ALA A 137 19.17 11.32 14.48
CA ALA A 137 19.77 12.24 15.45
C ALA A 137 18.92 13.50 15.63
N VAL A 138 18.31 14.00 14.55
CA VAL A 138 17.34 15.11 14.57
C VAL A 138 16.09 14.71 15.35
N MET A 139 15.46 13.57 15.01
CA MET A 139 14.28 13.07 15.69
C MET A 139 14.47 12.87 17.20
N SER A 140 15.69 12.49 17.61
CA SER A 140 16.04 12.35 19.03
C SER A 140 16.48 13.66 19.70
N GLY A 141 16.46 14.80 18.98
CA GLY A 141 16.86 16.11 19.49
C GLY A 141 18.35 16.25 19.75
N LYS A 142 19.21 15.33 19.27
CA LYS A 142 20.65 15.36 19.47
C LYS A 142 21.37 16.40 18.61
N ILE A 143 20.81 16.69 17.43
CA ILE A 143 21.30 17.73 16.53
C ILE A 143 20.15 18.56 16.00
N ALA A 144 20.46 19.78 15.55
CA ALA A 144 19.47 20.73 15.05
C ALA A 144 18.90 20.27 13.70
N VAL A 145 17.64 20.61 13.43
CA VAL A 145 16.87 20.15 12.28
C VAL A 145 17.44 20.67 10.95
N ASP A 146 18.14 21.80 10.95
CA ASP A 146 18.83 22.38 9.79
C ASP A 146 20.03 21.54 9.29
N LYS A 147 20.42 20.48 10.04
CA LYS A 147 21.45 19.52 9.64
C LYS A 147 20.88 18.28 8.93
N LEU A 148 19.55 18.22 8.77
CA LEU A 148 18.92 17.14 8.03
C LEU A 148 19.46 17.10 6.60
N GLY A 149 19.67 15.91 6.04
CA GLY A 149 20.20 15.71 4.68
C GLY A 149 19.21 16.10 3.56
N ILE A 150 18.71 17.33 3.60
CA ILE A 150 17.89 17.94 2.54
C ILE A 150 18.26 19.41 2.39
N GLU A 151 18.60 19.85 1.18
CA GLU A 151 19.00 21.23 0.91
C GLU A 151 18.63 21.68 -0.50
N GLU A 152 18.50 22.99 -0.69
CA GLU A 152 18.42 23.61 -2.00
C GLU A 152 19.82 24.06 -2.45
N LEU A 153 20.34 23.46 -3.53
CA LEU A 153 21.66 23.81 -4.07
C LEU A 153 21.62 25.09 -4.90
N GLU A 154 20.59 25.23 -5.72
CA GLU A 154 20.29 26.35 -6.61
C GLU A 154 18.76 26.51 -6.67
N PRO A 155 18.23 27.67 -7.05
CA PRO A 155 16.79 27.87 -7.14
C PRO A 155 16.09 26.75 -7.96
N GLY A 156 15.21 26.00 -7.30
CA GLY A 156 14.49 24.87 -7.87
C GLY A 156 15.27 23.56 -8.00
N ILE A 157 16.49 23.46 -7.45
CA ILE A 157 17.27 22.22 -7.38
C ILE A 157 17.35 21.74 -5.92
N LEU A 158 16.62 20.70 -5.59
CA LEU A 158 16.59 20.08 -4.27
C LEU A 158 17.51 18.86 -4.24
N GLU A 159 18.38 18.74 -3.25
CA GLU A 159 19.22 17.56 -3.04
C GLU A 159 18.86 16.87 -1.73
N ILE A 160 18.81 15.52 -1.77
CA ILE A 160 18.58 14.65 -0.62
C ILE A 160 19.79 13.74 -0.46
N THR A 161 20.39 13.74 0.73
CA THR A 161 21.53 12.90 1.07
C THR A 161 21.11 11.81 2.05
N LEU A 162 21.53 10.58 1.80
CA LEU A 162 21.21 9.38 2.56
C LEU A 162 22.42 8.87 3.36
N THR A 163 22.15 8.08 4.40
CA THR A 163 23.19 7.41 5.21
C THR A 163 23.77 6.18 4.49
N LYS A 164 23.02 5.56 3.57
CA LYS A 164 23.41 4.42 2.73
C LYS A 164 22.52 4.39 1.47
N PRO A 165 22.88 3.66 0.42
CA PRO A 165 22.03 3.51 -0.75
C PRO A 165 20.65 2.95 -0.40
N ALA A 166 19.59 3.59 -0.93
CA ALA A 166 18.20 3.20 -0.70
C ALA A 166 17.37 3.43 -1.97
N PRO A 167 17.38 2.47 -2.94
CA PRO A 167 16.63 2.60 -4.18
C PRO A 167 15.13 2.87 -4.01
N TRP A 168 14.55 2.39 -2.91
CA TRP A 168 13.14 2.60 -2.56
C TRP A 168 12.81 4.02 -2.08
N LEU A 169 13.79 4.90 -1.84
CA LEU A 169 13.55 6.30 -1.48
C LEU A 169 12.59 6.96 -2.48
N LEU A 170 12.78 6.70 -3.78
CA LEU A 170 11.96 7.32 -4.82
C LEU A 170 10.46 7.05 -4.61
N GLU A 171 10.09 5.89 -4.13
CA GLU A 171 8.70 5.55 -3.82
C GLU A 171 8.19 6.27 -2.57
N LEU A 172 9.03 6.43 -1.57
CA LEU A 172 8.70 7.19 -0.36
C LEU A 172 8.51 8.69 -0.66
N LEU A 173 9.06 9.19 -1.79
CA LEU A 173 8.83 10.55 -2.24
C LEU A 173 7.47 10.76 -2.93
N ALA A 174 6.71 9.69 -3.14
CA ALA A 174 5.30 9.69 -3.51
C ALA A 174 4.36 9.43 -2.32
N HIS A 175 4.89 9.27 -1.11
CA HIS A 175 4.11 9.09 0.12
C HIS A 175 3.84 10.44 0.81
N PRO A 176 2.65 10.69 1.40
CA PRO A 176 2.29 11.97 2.01
C PRO A 176 3.30 12.52 3.03
N VAL A 177 4.01 11.68 3.78
CA VAL A 177 5.04 12.12 4.74
C VAL A 177 6.13 13.00 4.11
N SER A 178 6.38 12.85 2.82
CA SER A 178 7.41 13.57 2.07
C SER A 178 6.89 14.81 1.32
N TYR A 179 5.58 15.06 1.35
CA TYR A 179 4.96 16.14 0.58
C TYR A 179 5.36 17.52 1.11
N PRO A 180 5.32 18.56 0.25
CA PRO A 180 5.65 19.92 0.68
C PRO A 180 4.53 20.50 1.55
N LEU A 181 4.87 21.50 2.36
CA LEU A 181 3.93 22.31 3.14
C LEU A 181 4.06 23.78 2.77
N HIS A 182 2.93 24.39 2.43
CA HIS A 182 2.86 25.84 2.27
C HIS A 182 3.19 26.55 3.58
N ARG A 183 3.78 27.73 3.52
CA ARG A 183 4.18 28.51 4.71
C ARG A 183 3.02 28.75 5.70
N SER A 184 1.78 28.93 5.21
CA SER A 184 0.60 29.10 6.07
C SER A 184 0.09 27.77 6.69
N SER A 185 0.64 26.61 6.29
CA SER A 185 0.24 25.31 6.87
C SER A 185 0.72 25.08 8.29
N MET A 186 1.56 25.98 8.80
CA MET A 186 2.10 25.83 10.15
C MET A 186 1.04 26.14 11.23
N ASP A 187 0.01 26.91 10.89
CA ASP A 187 -1.08 27.27 11.80
C ASP A 187 -2.18 26.20 11.82
N ASP A 188 -2.73 25.86 10.65
CA ASP A 188 -3.69 24.75 10.48
C ASP A 188 -3.48 24.04 9.12
N PRO A 189 -2.87 22.86 9.11
CA PRO A 189 -2.63 22.11 7.87
C PRO A 189 -3.89 21.74 7.08
N ARG A 190 -5.06 21.73 7.72
CA ARG A 190 -6.34 21.38 7.06
C ARG A 190 -6.88 22.49 6.18
N LEU A 191 -6.60 23.74 6.56
CA LEU A 191 -7.07 24.95 5.87
C LEU A 191 -6.03 25.53 4.91
N ALA A 192 -4.83 24.96 4.90
CA ALA A 192 -3.72 25.45 4.11
C ALA A 192 -3.90 25.17 2.62
N PRO A 193 -3.33 26.01 1.74
CA PRO A 193 -3.27 25.73 0.31
C PRO A 193 -2.70 24.34 0.02
N VAL A 194 -3.23 23.69 -1.00
CA VAL A 194 -2.82 22.38 -1.48
C VAL A 194 -2.18 22.49 -2.87
N ASN A 195 -1.37 21.52 -3.25
CA ASN A 195 -0.64 21.51 -4.53
C ASN A 195 -1.01 20.33 -5.42
N GLY A 196 -2.04 19.58 -5.05
CA GLY A 196 -2.54 18.44 -5.79
C GLY A 196 -3.67 18.77 -6.76
N PRO A 197 -4.22 17.74 -7.43
CA PRO A 197 -5.26 17.89 -8.46
C PRO A 197 -6.61 18.38 -7.95
N PHE A 198 -6.88 18.26 -6.65
CA PHE A 198 -8.15 18.68 -6.04
C PHE A 198 -7.92 19.56 -4.81
N ILE A 199 -8.97 20.33 -4.46
CA ILE A 199 -9.09 21.13 -3.23
C ILE A 199 -10.25 20.61 -2.38
N LEU A 200 -10.16 20.76 -1.07
CA LEU A 200 -11.25 20.42 -0.15
C LEU A 200 -12.36 21.45 -0.25
N ALA A 201 -13.52 21.05 -0.78
CA ALA A 201 -14.71 21.90 -0.91
C ALA A 201 -15.64 21.80 0.31
N GLY A 202 -15.65 20.64 0.99
CA GLY A 202 -16.47 20.47 2.19
C GLY A 202 -16.23 19.16 2.89
N TRP A 203 -16.45 19.15 4.20
CA TRP A 203 -16.37 17.95 5.04
C TRP A 203 -17.53 17.95 6.04
N VAL A 204 -18.43 16.99 5.85
CA VAL A 204 -19.51 16.71 6.79
C VAL A 204 -19.13 15.40 7.52
N PRO A 205 -18.74 15.47 8.80
CA PRO A 205 -18.26 14.30 9.54
C PRO A 205 -19.23 13.12 9.47
N ARG A 206 -18.71 11.93 9.23
CA ARG A 206 -19.46 10.67 9.06
C ARG A 206 -20.45 10.64 7.89
N ALA A 207 -20.50 11.64 7.06
CA ALA A 207 -21.43 11.70 5.93
C ALA A 207 -20.71 11.78 4.60
N SER A 208 -19.88 12.80 4.37
CA SER A 208 -19.17 12.94 3.10
C SER A 208 -18.03 13.96 3.17
N ILE A 209 -17.03 13.76 2.31
CA ILE A 209 -15.94 14.69 2.04
C ILE A 209 -16.00 15.02 0.56
N SER A 210 -16.14 16.29 0.22
CA SER A 210 -16.26 16.77 -1.16
C SER A 210 -14.98 17.48 -1.59
N LEU A 211 -14.46 17.08 -2.72
CA LEU A 211 -13.30 17.70 -3.38
C LEU A 211 -13.74 18.30 -4.70
N GLU A 212 -13.17 19.45 -5.06
CA GLU A 212 -13.32 20.08 -6.36
C GLU A 212 -11.98 20.16 -7.09
N LYS A 213 -12.01 20.15 -8.40
CA LYS A 213 -10.83 20.27 -9.26
C LYS A 213 -10.04 21.54 -8.96
N ASN A 214 -8.73 21.40 -8.77
CA ASN A 214 -7.82 22.52 -8.57
C ASN A 214 -7.37 23.09 -9.92
N SER A 215 -7.83 24.27 -10.28
CA SER A 215 -7.45 24.95 -11.52
C SER A 215 -5.97 25.35 -11.58
N GLU A 216 -5.33 25.54 -10.41
CA GLU A 216 -3.91 25.91 -10.29
C GLU A 216 -2.96 24.70 -10.39
N TYR A 217 -3.49 23.48 -10.40
CA TYR A 217 -2.68 22.29 -10.56
C TYR A 217 -2.03 22.27 -11.96
N TYR A 218 -0.70 22.07 -12.04
CA TYR A 218 0.05 22.17 -13.31
C TYR A 218 -0.48 21.26 -14.42
N ALA A 219 -1.13 20.14 -14.08
CA ALA A 219 -1.74 19.20 -15.01
C ALA A 219 -3.28 19.25 -14.99
N ALA A 220 -3.90 20.35 -14.55
CA ALA A 220 -5.36 20.49 -14.41
C ALA A 220 -6.12 20.14 -15.70
N ALA A 221 -5.56 20.44 -16.88
CA ALA A 221 -6.17 20.11 -18.17
C ALA A 221 -6.33 18.60 -18.42
N SER A 222 -5.53 17.76 -17.77
CA SER A 222 -5.60 16.29 -17.88
C SER A 222 -6.56 15.65 -16.89
N VAL A 223 -7.04 16.37 -15.89
CA VAL A 223 -8.02 15.89 -14.91
C VAL A 223 -9.41 15.94 -15.52
N LEU A 224 -10.04 14.79 -15.74
CA LEU A 224 -11.30 14.67 -16.47
C LEU A 224 -12.55 14.84 -15.58
N VAL A 225 -12.41 14.63 -14.27
CA VAL A 225 -13.49 14.79 -13.31
C VAL A 225 -13.44 16.18 -12.65
N ASP A 226 -14.62 16.80 -12.46
CA ASP A 226 -14.72 18.14 -11.87
C ASP A 226 -14.79 18.07 -10.34
N ALA A 227 -15.30 16.95 -9.79
CA ALA A 227 -15.45 16.76 -8.36
C ALA A 227 -15.29 15.27 -7.98
N VAL A 228 -14.87 15.05 -6.75
CA VAL A 228 -14.85 13.72 -6.12
C VAL A 228 -15.58 13.82 -4.79
N LYS A 229 -16.51 12.90 -4.55
CA LYS A 229 -17.22 12.82 -3.27
C LYS A 229 -16.91 11.49 -2.59
N TYR A 230 -16.22 11.57 -1.47
CA TYR A 230 -15.89 10.45 -0.63
C TYR A 230 -16.95 10.22 0.45
N PHE A 231 -17.28 8.96 0.68
CA PHE A 231 -18.23 8.53 1.70
C PHE A 231 -17.53 7.63 2.71
N PRO A 232 -17.33 8.07 3.96
CA PRO A 232 -16.83 7.20 5.02
C PRO A 232 -17.88 6.11 5.31
N ILE A 233 -17.53 4.84 5.03
CA ILE A 233 -18.41 3.68 5.23
C ILE A 233 -17.55 2.54 5.77
N GLU A 234 -17.68 2.25 7.06
CA GLU A 234 -16.88 1.21 7.71
C GLU A 234 -17.37 -0.20 7.41
N GLU A 235 -18.69 -0.35 7.11
CA GLU A 235 -19.32 -1.66 6.92
C GLU A 235 -19.39 -2.03 5.45
N PRO A 236 -18.62 -3.02 4.96
CA PRO A 236 -18.58 -3.35 3.53
C PRO A 236 -19.91 -3.79 2.95
N THR A 237 -20.82 -4.35 3.77
CA THR A 237 -22.18 -4.72 3.32
C THR A 237 -23.02 -3.48 3.02
N ALA A 238 -22.91 -2.43 3.83
CA ALA A 238 -23.60 -1.17 3.59
C ALA A 238 -23.04 -0.48 2.33
N GLU A 239 -21.72 -0.56 2.13
CA GLU A 239 -21.06 -0.04 0.95
C GLU A 239 -21.54 -0.74 -0.34
N LEU A 240 -21.64 -2.08 -0.32
CA LEU A 240 -22.20 -2.87 -1.43
C LEU A 240 -23.65 -2.47 -1.75
N LEU A 241 -24.49 -2.25 -0.73
CA LEU A 241 -25.89 -1.83 -0.95
C LEU A 241 -25.97 -0.47 -1.64
N ARG A 242 -25.14 0.50 -1.22
CA ARG A 242 -25.08 1.82 -1.85
C ARG A 242 -24.52 1.76 -3.28
N PHE A 243 -23.52 0.92 -3.53
CA PHE A 243 -23.03 0.67 -4.89
C PHE A 243 -24.15 0.11 -5.80
N ARG A 244 -24.90 -0.87 -5.33
CA ARG A 244 -26.03 -1.43 -6.08
C ARG A 244 -27.16 -0.42 -6.29
N ALA A 245 -27.34 0.51 -5.37
CA ALA A 245 -28.29 1.63 -5.51
C ALA A 245 -27.78 2.75 -6.46
N ARG A 246 -26.56 2.60 -7.03
CA ARG A 246 -25.90 3.61 -7.87
C ARG A 246 -25.60 4.91 -7.14
N GLU A 247 -25.49 4.88 -5.80
CA GLU A 247 -25.04 6.00 -4.99
C GLU A 247 -23.51 6.11 -4.94
N LEU A 248 -22.80 5.01 -5.20
CA LEU A 248 -21.35 4.93 -5.32
C LEU A 248 -20.95 4.45 -6.71
N ASP A 249 -19.86 5.00 -7.22
CA ASP A 249 -19.21 4.58 -8.46
C ASP A 249 -18.05 3.61 -8.20
N ILE A 250 -17.39 3.74 -7.04
CA ILE A 250 -16.25 2.90 -6.64
C ILE A 250 -16.42 2.56 -5.15
N THR A 251 -16.27 1.27 -4.79
CA THR A 251 -16.19 0.85 -3.38
C THR A 251 -14.75 0.81 -2.89
N GLU A 252 -14.53 1.01 -1.59
CA GLU A 252 -13.19 0.82 -0.98
C GLU A 252 -12.83 -0.67 -0.87
N THR A 253 -13.83 -1.52 -0.62
CA THR A 253 -13.63 -2.97 -0.52
C THR A 253 -14.92 -3.73 -0.87
N ILE A 254 -14.93 -5.05 -0.65
CA ILE A 254 -16.11 -5.91 -0.80
C ILE A 254 -16.41 -6.67 0.50
N PRO A 255 -17.68 -7.08 0.74
CA PRO A 255 -18.04 -7.85 1.93
C PRO A 255 -17.33 -9.21 1.97
N PRO A 256 -16.79 -9.65 3.12
CA PRO A 256 -16.23 -10.98 3.30
C PRO A 256 -17.23 -12.09 2.99
N GLY A 257 -16.76 -13.16 2.34
CA GLY A 257 -17.59 -14.33 1.99
C GLY A 257 -18.64 -14.08 0.89
N ARG A 258 -18.54 -12.96 0.18
CA ARG A 258 -19.42 -12.61 -0.95
C ARG A 258 -18.73 -12.67 -2.32
N TYR A 259 -17.47 -13.02 -2.37
CA TYR A 259 -16.66 -12.96 -3.60
C TYR A 259 -17.28 -13.73 -4.77
N ASP A 260 -17.66 -15.00 -4.57
CA ASP A 260 -18.23 -15.84 -5.63
C ASP A 260 -19.56 -15.28 -6.12
N TRP A 261 -20.42 -14.83 -5.22
CA TRP A 261 -21.68 -14.19 -5.58
C TRP A 261 -21.45 -12.90 -6.38
N LEU A 262 -20.48 -12.07 -5.96
CA LEU A 262 -20.14 -10.83 -6.68
C LEU A 262 -19.58 -11.14 -8.07
N LYS A 263 -18.74 -12.16 -8.18
CA LYS A 263 -18.19 -12.61 -9.45
C LYS A 263 -19.27 -13.07 -10.43
N GLU A 264 -20.29 -13.75 -9.92
CA GLU A 264 -21.41 -14.24 -10.72
C GLU A 264 -22.35 -13.10 -11.16
N HIS A 265 -22.67 -12.16 -10.26
CA HIS A 265 -23.74 -11.17 -10.47
C HIS A 265 -23.24 -9.78 -10.86
N LEU A 266 -22.01 -9.42 -10.50
CA LEU A 266 -21.37 -8.13 -10.74
C LEU A 266 -19.96 -8.28 -11.34
N GLY A 267 -19.71 -9.38 -12.06
CA GLY A 267 -18.38 -9.70 -12.57
C GLY A 267 -17.76 -8.63 -13.47
N ALA A 268 -18.59 -7.90 -14.24
CA ALA A 268 -18.14 -6.79 -15.07
C ALA A 268 -17.68 -5.57 -14.25
N GLU A 269 -18.17 -5.44 -13.02
CA GLU A 269 -17.85 -4.35 -12.09
C GLU A 269 -16.81 -4.76 -11.05
N LEU A 270 -16.63 -6.08 -10.81
CA LEU A 270 -15.66 -6.59 -9.83
C LEU A 270 -14.23 -6.45 -10.36
N ARG A 271 -13.39 -5.77 -9.59
CA ARG A 271 -11.95 -5.65 -9.83
C ARG A 271 -11.21 -6.39 -8.72
N THR A 272 -10.38 -7.35 -9.11
CA THR A 272 -9.51 -8.09 -8.18
C THR A 272 -8.12 -8.14 -8.76
N HIS A 273 -7.11 -7.80 -7.95
CA HIS A 273 -5.72 -7.77 -8.38
C HIS A 273 -4.80 -8.19 -7.22
N PRO A 274 -3.61 -8.79 -7.47
CA PRO A 274 -2.60 -8.96 -6.45
C PRO A 274 -2.29 -7.65 -5.73
N TYR A 275 -2.13 -7.74 -4.40
CA TYR A 275 -1.77 -6.62 -3.54
C TYR A 275 -0.44 -6.91 -2.86
N LEU A 276 0.39 -5.91 -2.65
CA LEU A 276 1.70 -6.07 -2.01
C LEU A 276 1.55 -6.36 -0.51
N GLY A 277 0.95 -7.50 -0.22
CA GLY A 277 0.72 -7.95 1.14
C GLY A 277 0.83 -9.47 1.27
N SER A 278 1.41 -9.91 2.37
CA SER A 278 1.61 -11.32 2.68
C SER A 278 1.17 -11.61 4.11
N PHE A 279 0.53 -12.74 4.29
CA PHE A 279 0.08 -13.24 5.58
C PHE A 279 0.72 -14.59 5.89
N TRP A 280 1.21 -14.75 7.12
CA TRP A 280 1.94 -15.94 7.55
C TRP A 280 1.71 -16.29 9.02
N LEU A 281 2.18 -17.45 9.43
CA LEU A 281 2.42 -17.78 10.83
C LEU A 281 3.91 -17.61 11.12
N GLY A 282 4.25 -16.75 12.09
CA GLY A 282 5.63 -16.61 12.58
C GLY A 282 5.97 -17.70 13.58
N ILE A 283 7.23 -18.12 13.58
CA ILE A 283 7.77 -19.12 14.50
C ILE A 283 8.83 -18.45 15.37
N ASN A 284 8.72 -18.61 16.68
CA ASN A 284 9.74 -18.11 17.59
C ASN A 284 10.99 -19.02 17.55
N PHE A 285 12.08 -18.51 17.00
CA PHE A 285 13.34 -19.24 16.90
C PHE A 285 14.06 -19.46 18.24
N ARG A 286 13.61 -18.79 19.30
CA ARG A 286 14.09 -19.09 20.68
C ARG A 286 13.41 -20.31 21.29
N HIS A 287 12.34 -20.83 20.67
CA HIS A 287 11.69 -22.04 21.15
C HIS A 287 12.59 -23.26 20.93
N PRO A 288 12.85 -24.09 21.98
CA PRO A 288 13.90 -25.13 21.94
C PRO A 288 13.65 -26.21 20.88
N VAL A 289 12.40 -26.50 20.53
CA VAL A 289 12.06 -27.52 19.50
C VAL A 289 11.83 -26.86 18.14
N LEU A 290 10.95 -25.87 18.06
CA LEU A 290 10.61 -25.20 16.79
C LEU A 290 11.80 -24.45 16.20
N GLY A 291 12.58 -23.74 17.01
CA GLY A 291 13.74 -22.98 16.56
C GLY A 291 14.87 -23.84 15.99
N HIS A 292 15.02 -25.07 16.47
CA HIS A 292 16.14 -25.96 16.10
C HIS A 292 15.77 -27.05 15.09
N SER A 293 14.50 -27.22 14.74
CA SER A 293 14.05 -28.27 13.83
C SER A 293 13.41 -27.73 12.54
N ALA A 294 14.23 -27.53 11.50
CA ALA A 294 13.72 -27.16 10.17
C ALA A 294 12.75 -28.24 9.63
N LEU A 295 12.98 -29.52 9.93
CA LEU A 295 12.08 -30.62 9.55
C LEU A 295 10.67 -30.43 10.13
N LEU A 296 10.59 -30.03 11.42
CA LEU A 296 9.30 -29.80 12.08
C LEU A 296 8.58 -28.59 11.47
N ARG A 297 9.29 -27.46 11.28
CA ARG A 297 8.70 -26.26 10.67
C ARG A 297 8.16 -26.55 9.28
N ARG A 298 8.93 -27.30 8.47
CA ARG A 298 8.50 -27.71 7.12
C ARG A 298 7.31 -28.69 7.16
N ALA A 299 7.28 -29.63 8.11
CA ALA A 299 6.14 -30.53 8.29
C ALA A 299 4.86 -29.75 8.62
N LEU A 300 4.92 -28.80 9.56
CA LEU A 300 3.80 -27.92 9.91
C LEU A 300 3.33 -27.10 8.70
N ALA A 301 4.26 -26.59 7.89
CA ALA A 301 3.93 -25.83 6.69
C ALA A 301 3.21 -26.65 5.62
N LEU A 302 3.66 -27.90 5.38
CA LEU A 302 3.11 -28.79 4.35
C LEU A 302 1.77 -29.41 4.75
N ALA A 303 1.48 -29.51 6.03
CA ALA A 303 0.19 -29.99 6.54
C ALA A 303 -0.97 -29.00 6.35
N ILE A 304 -0.70 -27.76 5.89
CA ILE A 304 -1.73 -26.75 5.68
C ILE A 304 -2.17 -26.77 4.21
N ASP A 305 -3.45 -27.08 3.99
CA ASP A 305 -4.12 -26.93 2.69
C ASP A 305 -4.46 -25.45 2.45
N ARG A 306 -3.56 -24.74 1.75
CA ARG A 306 -3.68 -23.32 1.47
C ARG A 306 -4.81 -23.01 0.50
N GLU A 307 -5.07 -23.90 -0.45
CA GLU A 307 -6.13 -23.78 -1.45
C GLU A 307 -7.51 -23.81 -0.77
N THR A 308 -7.71 -24.73 0.18
CA THR A 308 -8.92 -24.77 0.99
C THR A 308 -8.99 -23.57 1.93
N LEU A 309 -7.86 -23.15 2.52
CA LEU A 309 -7.82 -21.99 3.40
C LEU A 309 -8.29 -20.72 2.67
N VAL A 310 -7.75 -20.41 1.49
CA VAL A 310 -8.14 -19.20 0.75
C VAL A 310 -9.55 -19.28 0.18
N ARG A 311 -9.98 -20.42 -0.31
CA ARG A 311 -11.31 -20.59 -0.93
C ARG A 311 -12.44 -20.64 0.07
N VAL A 312 -12.27 -21.41 1.18
CA VAL A 312 -13.36 -21.74 2.09
C VAL A 312 -13.35 -20.87 3.34
N VAL A 313 -12.15 -20.60 3.90
CA VAL A 313 -12.04 -19.86 5.16
C VAL A 313 -12.01 -18.36 4.94
N LEU A 314 -11.25 -17.89 3.95
CA LEU A 314 -11.14 -16.48 3.58
C LEU A 314 -12.28 -16.08 2.63
N GLY A 315 -12.40 -16.75 1.48
CA GLY A 315 -13.52 -16.58 0.55
C GLY A 315 -13.67 -15.18 -0.04
N ALA A 316 -12.54 -14.51 -0.30
CA ALA A 316 -12.54 -13.16 -0.82
C ALA A 316 -11.54 -12.94 -1.97
N GLY A 317 -11.08 -14.03 -2.61
CA GLY A 317 -10.22 -13.98 -3.79
C GLY A 317 -8.73 -13.96 -3.48
N GLU A 318 -8.32 -14.18 -2.23
CA GLU A 318 -6.92 -14.29 -1.84
C GLU A 318 -6.21 -15.41 -2.59
N MET A 319 -4.89 -15.29 -2.73
CA MET A 319 -4.05 -16.29 -3.41
C MET A 319 -3.25 -17.11 -2.40
N PRO A 320 -3.10 -18.43 -2.59
CA PRO A 320 -2.23 -19.26 -1.75
C PRO A 320 -0.81 -18.71 -1.70
N GLY A 321 -0.24 -18.53 -0.50
CA GLY A 321 1.11 -18.01 -0.29
C GLY A 321 2.13 -19.13 -0.11
N TRP A 322 3.13 -19.18 -0.97
CA TRP A 322 4.22 -20.17 -0.94
C TRP A 322 5.61 -19.55 -0.74
N GLY A 323 5.69 -18.25 -0.65
CA GLY A 323 6.84 -17.41 -0.31
C GLY A 323 6.43 -16.24 0.55
N ILE A 324 7.39 -15.41 0.96
CA ILE A 324 7.12 -14.25 1.81
C ILE A 324 6.82 -13.01 0.98
N VAL A 325 7.48 -12.85 -0.16
CA VAL A 325 7.29 -11.73 -1.06
C VAL A 325 6.12 -12.05 -2.00
N PRO A 326 5.07 -11.21 -2.07
CA PRO A 326 3.95 -11.43 -2.98
C PRO A 326 4.36 -11.20 -4.44
N PRO A 327 3.65 -11.79 -5.42
CA PRO A 327 3.87 -11.53 -6.83
C PRO A 327 3.47 -10.10 -7.21
N GLY A 328 4.04 -9.57 -8.31
CA GLY A 328 3.66 -8.29 -8.91
C GLY A 328 4.68 -7.17 -8.74
N ILE A 329 5.77 -7.38 -8.00
CA ILE A 329 6.88 -6.43 -7.95
C ILE A 329 7.63 -6.49 -9.29
N SER A 330 7.79 -5.34 -9.95
CA SER A 330 8.43 -5.24 -11.26
C SER A 330 9.87 -5.78 -11.23
N GLY A 331 10.20 -6.65 -12.17
CA GLY A 331 11.54 -7.26 -12.30
C GLY A 331 11.87 -8.30 -11.22
N TYR A 332 10.94 -8.66 -10.33
CA TYR A 332 11.16 -9.64 -9.28
C TYR A 332 10.33 -10.92 -9.49
N GLN A 333 10.98 -12.06 -9.34
CA GLN A 333 10.34 -13.39 -9.32
C GLN A 333 10.45 -13.96 -7.91
N PRO A 334 9.33 -14.02 -7.14
CA PRO A 334 9.35 -14.53 -5.76
C PRO A 334 9.89 -15.95 -5.66
N ALA A 335 10.73 -16.20 -4.65
CA ALA A 335 11.10 -17.55 -4.30
C ALA A 335 9.92 -18.24 -3.60
N GLN A 336 9.61 -19.44 -4.06
CA GLN A 336 8.51 -20.23 -3.51
C GLN A 336 9.03 -21.54 -2.96
N MET A 337 8.32 -22.12 -2.00
CA MET A 337 8.56 -23.49 -1.57
C MET A 337 8.44 -24.44 -2.77
N VAL A 338 9.37 -25.36 -2.92
CA VAL A 338 9.40 -26.33 -4.05
C VAL A 338 8.13 -27.20 -4.11
N GLU A 339 7.46 -27.37 -2.97
CA GLU A 339 6.23 -28.13 -2.83
C GLU A 339 4.97 -27.37 -3.29
N SER A 340 5.10 -26.12 -3.71
CA SER A 340 3.96 -25.33 -4.24
C SER A 340 3.25 -26.03 -5.41
N ASN A 341 4.02 -26.76 -6.23
CA ASN A 341 3.51 -27.47 -7.40
C ASN A 341 3.10 -28.94 -7.11
N TRP A 342 3.13 -29.39 -5.84
CA TRP A 342 2.70 -30.75 -5.49
C TRP A 342 1.19 -30.79 -5.23
N SER A 343 0.58 -31.98 -5.36
CA SER A 343 -0.78 -32.18 -4.88
C SER A 343 -0.83 -32.13 -3.34
N GLN A 344 -2.00 -31.82 -2.79
CA GLN A 344 -2.17 -31.74 -1.33
C GLN A 344 -1.86 -33.08 -0.65
N GLU A 345 -2.28 -34.21 -1.24
CA GLU A 345 -1.99 -35.56 -0.72
C GLU A 345 -0.50 -35.82 -0.65
N ARG A 346 0.28 -35.41 -1.66
CA ARG A 346 1.73 -35.52 -1.66
C ARG A 346 2.36 -34.64 -0.58
N ARG A 347 1.87 -33.40 -0.41
CA ARG A 347 2.34 -32.49 0.66
C ARG A 347 2.11 -33.09 2.04
N GLU A 348 0.91 -33.64 2.29
CA GLU A 348 0.56 -34.28 3.55
C GLU A 348 1.40 -35.55 3.83
N ALA A 349 1.62 -36.39 2.83
CA ALA A 349 2.47 -37.55 2.97
C ALA A 349 3.90 -37.18 3.37
N GLU A 350 4.45 -36.12 2.74
CA GLU A 350 5.77 -35.59 3.08
C GLU A 350 5.78 -34.92 4.46
N ALA A 351 4.72 -34.18 4.82
CA ALA A 351 4.57 -33.62 6.15
C ALA A 351 4.64 -34.68 7.24
N VAL A 352 3.92 -35.79 7.07
CA VAL A 352 3.96 -36.96 8.00
C VAL A 352 5.35 -37.56 8.08
N ARG A 353 6.04 -37.71 6.95
CA ARG A 353 7.41 -38.25 6.90
C ARG A 353 8.38 -37.37 7.69
N LEU A 354 8.38 -36.06 7.40
CA LEU A 354 9.24 -35.05 8.07
C LEU A 354 8.94 -34.95 9.57
N PHE A 355 7.67 -34.99 9.95
CA PHE A 355 7.23 -34.93 11.35
C PHE A 355 7.76 -36.13 12.16
N LYS A 356 7.65 -37.33 11.59
CA LYS A 356 8.21 -38.56 12.21
C LYS A 356 9.73 -38.50 12.38
N GLU A 357 10.43 -37.95 11.39
CA GLU A 357 11.88 -37.76 11.45
C GLU A 357 12.30 -36.73 12.49
N ALA A 358 11.59 -35.58 12.54
CA ALA A 358 11.79 -34.54 13.54
C ALA A 358 11.56 -35.09 14.96
N GLY A 359 10.50 -35.88 15.16
CA GLY A 359 10.13 -36.45 16.44
C GLY A 359 11.20 -37.42 17.02
N LYS A 360 11.91 -38.15 16.15
CA LYS A 360 13.04 -39.02 16.59
C LYS A 360 14.19 -38.23 17.19
N ARG A 361 14.37 -36.96 16.77
CA ARG A 361 15.46 -36.09 17.24
C ARG A 361 15.11 -35.28 18.45
N ALA A 362 13.82 -34.95 18.61
CA ALA A 362 13.34 -33.99 19.61
C ALA A 362 12.40 -34.60 20.67
N ASP A 363 12.37 -35.93 20.76
CA ASP A 363 11.60 -36.72 21.75
C ASP A 363 10.10 -36.31 21.82
N PHE A 364 9.46 -36.19 20.65
CA PHE A 364 8.00 -36.07 20.53
C PHE A 364 7.44 -37.06 19.50
N GLY A 365 6.15 -37.35 19.49
CA GLY A 365 5.49 -38.25 18.55
C GLY A 365 4.37 -39.08 19.21
N GLN A 366 4.26 -40.37 18.84
CA GLN A 366 3.13 -41.20 19.28
C GLN A 366 2.95 -41.32 20.82
N HIS A 367 4.07 -41.33 21.56
CA HIS A 367 4.04 -41.47 23.02
C HIS A 367 4.12 -40.14 23.78
N LYS A 368 4.45 -39.05 23.11
CA LYS A 368 4.54 -37.71 23.66
C LYS A 368 4.02 -36.73 22.63
N PRO A 369 2.70 -36.51 22.59
CA PRO A 369 2.07 -35.61 21.62
C PRO A 369 2.68 -34.22 21.68
N LEU A 370 2.94 -33.61 20.52
CA LEU A 370 3.34 -32.23 20.43
C LEU A 370 2.08 -31.34 20.65
N LEU A 371 2.15 -30.47 21.64
CA LEU A 371 1.19 -29.40 21.86
C LEU A 371 1.85 -28.09 21.46
N LEU A 372 1.19 -27.28 20.63
CA LEU A 372 1.66 -25.97 20.20
C LEU A 372 0.66 -24.87 20.57
N GLU A 373 1.18 -23.77 21.07
CA GLU A 373 0.41 -22.54 21.19
C GLU A 373 0.37 -21.82 19.84
N LEU A 374 -0.83 -21.44 19.38
CA LEU A 374 -1.05 -20.56 18.24
C LEU A 374 -1.72 -19.28 18.69
N ARG A 375 -0.97 -18.19 18.72
CA ARG A 375 -1.40 -16.88 19.21
C ARG A 375 -1.81 -15.96 18.07
N TYR A 376 -2.95 -15.26 18.25
CA TYR A 376 -3.49 -14.34 17.27
C TYR A 376 -4.20 -13.16 17.95
N ASN A 377 -4.29 -12.01 17.26
CA ASN A 377 -5.05 -10.86 17.73
C ASN A 377 -6.55 -11.02 17.49
N THR A 378 -7.37 -10.37 18.33
CA THR A 378 -8.83 -10.37 18.22
C THR A 378 -9.30 -9.95 16.84
N SER A 379 -9.86 -10.90 16.10
CA SER A 379 -10.46 -10.75 14.78
C SER A 379 -11.23 -12.03 14.45
N GLN A 380 -12.43 -11.90 13.92
CA GLN A 380 -13.24 -13.05 13.48
C GLN A 380 -12.52 -13.85 12.39
N LEU A 381 -11.86 -13.17 11.45
CA LEU A 381 -11.11 -13.79 10.37
C LEU A 381 -9.92 -14.58 10.93
N HIS A 382 -9.11 -13.96 11.80
CA HIS A 382 -7.93 -14.61 12.37
C HIS A 382 -8.31 -15.81 13.24
N ARG A 383 -9.44 -15.75 13.96
CA ARG A 383 -9.98 -16.88 14.70
C ARG A 383 -10.34 -18.05 13.79
N ARG A 384 -11.12 -17.79 12.72
CA ARG A 384 -11.49 -18.85 11.75
C ARG A 384 -10.26 -19.49 11.14
N MET A 385 -9.27 -18.71 10.80
CA MET A 385 -8.02 -19.18 10.24
C MET A 385 -7.21 -20.02 11.22
N ALA A 386 -7.05 -19.56 12.47
CA ALA A 386 -6.36 -20.32 13.52
C ALA A 386 -7.04 -21.65 13.79
N VAL A 387 -8.39 -21.69 13.82
CA VAL A 387 -9.16 -22.93 13.97
C VAL A 387 -8.94 -23.88 12.80
N ALA A 388 -8.94 -23.38 11.56
CA ALA A 388 -8.72 -24.19 10.37
C ALA A 388 -7.30 -24.81 10.37
N VAL A 389 -6.26 -24.01 10.64
CA VAL A 389 -4.87 -24.48 10.72
C VAL A 389 -4.69 -25.51 11.82
N SER A 390 -5.26 -25.26 13.01
CA SER A 390 -5.27 -26.22 14.14
C SER A 390 -5.89 -27.56 13.75
N ALA A 391 -7.03 -27.52 13.06
CA ALA A 391 -7.70 -28.72 12.57
C ALA A 391 -6.85 -29.50 11.56
N MET A 392 -6.22 -28.83 10.62
CA MET A 392 -5.31 -29.45 9.63
C MET A 392 -4.09 -30.09 10.31
N TRP A 393 -3.44 -29.42 11.24
CA TRP A 393 -2.32 -29.96 12.00
C TRP A 393 -2.72 -31.20 12.82
N LYS A 394 -3.90 -31.14 13.45
CA LYS A 394 -4.43 -32.29 14.20
C LYS A 394 -4.73 -33.48 13.27
N GLN A 395 -5.37 -33.22 12.14
CA GLN A 395 -5.77 -34.26 11.17
C GLN A 395 -4.55 -34.93 10.52
N VAL A 396 -3.57 -34.14 10.06
CA VAL A 396 -2.42 -34.65 9.27
C VAL A 396 -1.30 -35.17 10.18
N LEU A 397 -0.98 -34.46 11.26
CA LEU A 397 0.19 -34.71 12.08
C LEU A 397 -0.12 -35.21 13.50
N GLY A 398 -1.38 -35.14 13.93
CA GLY A 398 -1.78 -35.41 15.32
C GLY A 398 -1.34 -34.34 16.32
N VAL A 399 -0.93 -33.15 15.84
CA VAL A 399 -0.49 -32.03 16.68
C VAL A 399 -1.71 -31.37 17.33
N ALA A 400 -1.72 -31.28 18.65
CA ALA A 400 -2.70 -30.49 19.39
C ALA A 400 -2.29 -29.00 19.40
N THR A 401 -3.26 -28.11 19.35
CA THR A 401 -3.00 -26.66 19.32
C THR A 401 -3.85 -25.94 20.35
N GLU A 402 -3.20 -25.16 21.20
CA GLU A 402 -3.85 -24.20 22.08
C GLU A 402 -4.00 -22.87 21.36
N LEU A 403 -5.23 -22.37 21.22
CA LEU A 403 -5.54 -21.13 20.52
C LEU A 403 -5.62 -19.97 21.51
N VAL A 404 -4.66 -19.05 21.47
CA VAL A 404 -4.58 -17.90 22.38
C VAL A 404 -4.95 -16.61 21.65
N ASN A 405 -6.02 -15.96 22.10
CA ASN A 405 -6.51 -14.69 21.57
C ASN A 405 -6.06 -13.53 22.46
N GLU A 406 -5.55 -12.45 21.85
CA GLU A 406 -5.15 -11.23 22.55
C GLU A 406 -5.74 -9.99 21.88
N GLU A 407 -5.94 -8.92 22.65
CA GLU A 407 -6.23 -7.59 22.11
C GLU A 407 -5.02 -7.11 21.26
N TRP A 408 -5.27 -6.28 20.24
CA TRP A 408 -4.26 -5.90 19.25
C TRP A 408 -2.96 -5.33 19.85
N LYS A 409 -3.06 -4.35 20.75
CA LYS A 409 -1.88 -3.70 21.34
C LYS A 409 -1.08 -4.66 22.24
N VAL A 410 -1.80 -5.51 22.97
CA VAL A 410 -1.20 -6.55 23.82
C VAL A 410 -0.46 -7.56 22.94
N PHE A 411 -1.12 -8.05 21.88
CA PHE A 411 -0.56 -9.00 20.93
C PHE A 411 0.73 -8.47 20.27
N VAL A 412 0.69 -7.23 19.76
CA VAL A 412 1.87 -6.60 19.11
C VAL A 412 3.03 -6.46 20.09
N ASN A 413 2.74 -6.00 21.33
CA ASN A 413 3.77 -5.86 22.36
C ASN A 413 4.37 -7.22 22.76
N ASN A 414 3.52 -8.22 23.05
CA ASN A 414 3.97 -9.55 23.45
C ASN A 414 4.82 -10.22 22.36
N ARG A 415 4.43 -10.10 21.11
CA ARG A 415 5.19 -10.60 19.97
C ARG A 415 6.57 -9.93 19.87
N ARG A 416 6.61 -8.59 20.00
CA ARG A 416 7.88 -7.84 19.93
C ARG A 416 8.81 -8.14 21.12
N MET A 417 8.27 -8.33 22.30
CA MET A 417 9.03 -8.64 23.50
C MET A 417 9.45 -10.11 23.61
N GLY A 418 8.99 -10.97 22.70
CA GLY A 418 9.26 -12.40 22.72
C GLY A 418 8.54 -13.16 23.82
N VAL A 419 7.44 -12.62 24.34
CA VAL A 419 6.54 -13.30 25.29
C VAL A 419 5.76 -14.42 24.59
N VAL A 420 5.55 -14.29 23.27
CA VAL A 420 5.00 -15.37 22.43
C VAL A 420 6.06 -16.42 22.24
N THR A 421 5.80 -17.62 22.74
CA THR A 421 6.83 -18.67 22.87
C THR A 421 6.92 -19.62 21.69
N GLU A 422 5.88 -19.72 20.85
CA GLU A 422 5.79 -20.77 19.81
C GLU A 422 5.40 -20.24 18.44
N VAL A 423 4.11 -20.26 18.12
CA VAL A 423 3.59 -19.85 16.79
C VAL A 423 2.64 -18.67 16.95
N PHE A 424 2.73 -17.72 16.05
CA PHE A 424 1.89 -16.52 16.11
C PHE A 424 1.49 -16.02 14.71
N ARG A 425 0.36 -15.36 14.64
CA ARG A 425 -0.09 -14.68 13.44
C ARG A 425 0.86 -13.53 13.07
N GLY A 426 1.25 -13.47 11.80
CA GLY A 426 2.01 -12.38 11.21
C GLY A 426 1.42 -11.94 9.88
N GLY A 427 1.88 -10.82 9.38
CA GLY A 427 1.53 -10.30 8.06
C GLY A 427 2.15 -8.93 7.85
N TRP A 428 2.36 -8.57 6.60
CA TRP A 428 2.93 -7.30 6.19
C TRP A 428 2.29 -6.81 4.91
N ILE A 429 2.04 -5.53 4.85
CA ILE A 429 1.71 -4.79 3.63
C ILE A 429 2.92 -3.91 3.36
N ALA A 430 3.45 -3.98 2.13
CA ALA A 430 4.66 -3.26 1.77
C ALA A 430 4.47 -1.74 1.83
N ASP A 431 5.43 -1.05 2.44
CA ASP A 431 5.48 0.41 2.45
C ASP A 431 5.90 0.97 1.08
N TYR A 432 6.61 0.15 0.29
CA TYR A 432 7.10 0.45 -1.07
C TYR A 432 7.22 -0.85 -1.89
N SER A 433 7.13 -0.75 -3.22
CA SER A 433 7.14 -1.91 -4.13
C SER A 433 8.55 -2.43 -4.39
N ASP A 434 9.12 -3.01 -3.35
CA ASP A 434 10.43 -3.63 -3.39
C ASP A 434 10.46 -4.87 -2.48
N PRO A 435 11.12 -5.97 -2.87
CA PRO A 435 11.21 -7.18 -2.03
C PRO A 435 11.82 -6.91 -0.67
N ALA A 436 12.71 -5.92 -0.54
CA ALA A 436 13.34 -5.54 0.73
C ALA A 436 12.31 -5.12 1.78
N SER A 437 11.14 -4.56 1.38
CA SER A 437 10.04 -4.24 2.32
C SER A 437 9.57 -5.46 3.12
N PHE A 438 9.73 -6.66 2.58
CA PHE A 438 9.39 -7.92 3.25
C PHE A 438 10.61 -8.58 3.90
N LEU A 439 11.76 -8.54 3.23
CA LEU A 439 12.95 -9.26 3.68
C LEU A 439 13.64 -8.57 4.85
N ASP A 440 13.65 -7.24 4.89
CA ASP A 440 14.24 -6.46 5.99
C ASP A 440 13.56 -6.71 7.35
N LEU A 441 12.35 -7.27 7.35
CA LEU A 441 11.65 -7.71 8.57
C LEU A 441 12.41 -8.84 9.30
N PHE A 442 13.26 -9.59 8.61
CA PHE A 442 13.91 -10.81 9.12
C PHE A 442 15.42 -10.68 9.31
N ILE A 443 16.00 -9.49 9.04
CA ILE A 443 17.39 -9.20 9.36
C ILE A 443 17.61 -9.39 10.87
N SER A 444 18.71 -10.01 11.26
CA SER A 444 18.95 -10.48 12.64
C SER A 444 18.82 -9.39 13.70
N ASP A 445 19.24 -8.17 13.40
CA ASP A 445 19.18 -7.00 14.30
C ASP A 445 18.00 -6.05 14.01
N SER A 446 17.09 -6.42 13.10
CA SER A 446 15.90 -5.63 12.80
C SER A 446 14.96 -5.59 14.01
N SER A 447 14.54 -4.39 14.42
CA SER A 447 13.51 -4.20 15.46
C SER A 447 12.15 -4.75 15.07
N LEU A 448 11.94 -5.04 13.78
CA LEU A 448 10.72 -5.64 13.21
C LEU A 448 10.78 -7.18 13.21
N ASN A 449 11.95 -7.78 13.47
CA ASN A 449 12.13 -9.22 13.52
C ASN A 449 11.54 -9.82 14.79
N THR A 450 10.27 -10.15 14.73
CA THR A 450 9.54 -10.75 15.87
C THR A 450 9.66 -12.27 15.94
N THR A 451 10.34 -12.91 14.98
CA THR A 451 10.63 -14.36 14.99
C THR A 451 11.92 -14.68 15.72
N PHE A 452 12.78 -13.70 15.98
CA PHE A 452 14.14 -13.88 16.50
C PHE A 452 15.01 -14.78 15.63
N TYR A 453 14.68 -14.87 14.35
CA TYR A 453 15.51 -15.54 13.36
C TYR A 453 16.84 -14.82 13.20
N ALA A 454 17.92 -15.57 13.08
CA ALA A 454 19.26 -15.04 12.86
C ALA A 454 20.00 -15.94 11.86
N SER A 455 20.45 -15.35 10.77
CA SER A 455 21.19 -16.06 9.72
C SER A 455 22.20 -15.12 9.07
N LEU A 456 23.47 -15.43 9.26
CA LEU A 456 24.56 -14.64 8.67
C LEU A 456 24.50 -14.64 7.13
N GLU A 457 24.14 -15.77 6.51
CA GLU A 457 24.00 -15.86 5.05
C GLU A 457 22.88 -14.97 4.54
N PHE A 458 21.72 -14.97 5.22
CA PHE A 458 20.60 -14.12 4.90
C PHE A 458 20.98 -12.63 5.01
N ASP A 459 21.53 -12.22 6.16
CA ASP A 459 21.91 -10.83 6.44
C ASP A 459 22.93 -10.30 5.42
N GLN A 460 23.97 -11.09 5.13
CA GLN A 460 25.00 -10.74 4.15
C GLN A 460 24.44 -10.62 2.73
N THR A 461 23.49 -11.50 2.37
CA THR A 461 22.87 -11.48 1.04
C THR A 461 21.98 -10.24 0.87
N VAL A 462 21.18 -9.90 1.89
CA VAL A 462 20.38 -8.66 1.91
C VAL A 462 21.31 -7.44 1.87
N ALA A 463 22.35 -7.38 2.71
CA ALA A 463 23.30 -6.27 2.72
C ALA A 463 23.99 -6.08 1.35
N SER A 464 24.36 -7.18 0.68
CA SER A 464 24.96 -7.16 -0.66
C SER A 464 24.01 -6.60 -1.71
N SER A 465 22.70 -6.83 -1.56
CA SER A 465 21.69 -6.28 -2.47
C SER A 465 21.62 -4.75 -2.44
N HIS A 466 22.00 -4.12 -1.35
CA HIS A 466 22.03 -2.66 -1.24
C HIS A 466 23.20 -2.01 -2.00
N LEU A 467 24.22 -2.80 -2.37
CA LEU A 467 25.42 -2.30 -3.06
C LEU A 467 25.29 -2.37 -4.59
N VAL A 468 24.23 -2.95 -5.11
CA VAL A 468 23.97 -3.14 -6.54
C VAL A 468 22.56 -2.68 -6.91
N SER A 469 22.26 -2.57 -8.20
CA SER A 469 20.95 -2.12 -8.69
C SER A 469 20.41 -3.03 -9.81
N GLY A 470 19.17 -2.80 -10.22
CA GLY A 470 18.53 -3.51 -11.33
C GLY A 470 18.44 -5.02 -11.11
N LEU A 471 18.63 -5.80 -12.17
CA LEU A 471 18.46 -7.27 -12.13
C LEU A 471 19.40 -7.96 -11.14
N ALA A 472 20.65 -7.49 -10.99
CA ALA A 472 21.61 -8.05 -10.03
C ALA A 472 21.11 -7.93 -8.59
N ARG A 473 20.49 -6.80 -8.26
CA ARG A 473 19.85 -6.60 -6.95
C ARG A 473 18.67 -7.54 -6.74
N MET A 474 17.78 -7.65 -7.72
CA MET A 474 16.60 -8.53 -7.63
C MET A 474 17.00 -9.99 -7.45
N GLU A 475 18.08 -10.44 -8.10
CA GLU A 475 18.59 -11.81 -7.94
C GLU A 475 19.16 -12.06 -6.53
N LEU A 476 19.87 -11.09 -5.93
CA LEU A 476 20.33 -11.20 -4.55
C LEU A 476 19.17 -11.23 -3.56
N LEU A 477 18.14 -10.41 -3.74
CA LEU A 477 16.94 -10.45 -2.91
C LEU A 477 16.19 -11.78 -3.07
N ARG A 478 16.11 -12.33 -4.29
CA ARG A 478 15.53 -13.66 -4.53
C ARG A 478 16.32 -14.77 -3.84
N LYS A 479 17.66 -14.67 -3.85
CA LYS A 479 18.53 -15.59 -3.10
C LYS A 479 18.28 -15.48 -1.60
N ALA A 480 18.18 -14.26 -1.06
CA ALA A 480 17.86 -14.04 0.36
C ALA A 480 16.50 -14.65 0.73
N GLU A 481 15.45 -14.43 -0.10
CA GLU A 481 14.15 -15.06 0.12
C GLU A 481 14.25 -16.60 0.10
N SER A 482 15.07 -17.17 -0.79
CA SER A 482 15.27 -18.63 -0.84
C SER A 482 15.91 -19.16 0.44
N VAL A 483 16.91 -18.48 1.01
CA VAL A 483 17.51 -18.83 2.31
C VAL A 483 16.47 -18.76 3.41
N LEU A 484 15.70 -17.67 3.46
CA LEU A 484 14.63 -17.49 4.44
C LEU A 484 13.60 -18.61 4.37
N MET A 485 13.18 -19.01 3.16
CA MET A 485 12.19 -20.06 2.94
C MET A 485 12.75 -21.48 3.23
N GLN A 486 14.06 -21.70 3.14
CA GLN A 486 14.70 -22.95 3.58
C GLN A 486 14.72 -23.05 5.10
N ASP A 487 15.07 -21.97 5.80
CA ASP A 487 15.10 -21.90 7.26
C ASP A 487 13.71 -21.83 7.88
N MET A 488 12.74 -21.26 7.13
CA MET A 488 11.33 -21.20 7.47
C MET A 488 11.04 -20.57 8.86
N PRO A 489 11.48 -19.31 9.12
CA PRO A 489 11.07 -18.60 10.32
C PRO A 489 9.59 -18.20 10.28
N VAL A 490 8.98 -18.31 9.12
CA VAL A 490 7.55 -18.10 8.89
C VAL A 490 6.97 -19.20 8.00
N ILE A 491 5.69 -19.48 8.19
CA ILE A 491 4.88 -20.34 7.31
C ILE A 491 3.97 -19.43 6.51
N PRO A 492 4.26 -19.11 5.23
CA PRO A 492 3.39 -18.33 4.39
C PRO A 492 2.03 -19.03 4.20
N LEU A 493 0.94 -18.28 4.27
CA LEU A 493 -0.42 -18.82 4.12
C LEU A 493 -1.10 -18.28 2.88
N TYR A 494 -1.13 -16.96 2.69
CA TYR A 494 -1.76 -16.35 1.53
C TYR A 494 -1.20 -14.95 1.25
N TYR A 495 -1.39 -14.51 0.01
CA TYR A 495 -1.15 -13.14 -0.41
C TYR A 495 -2.46 -12.36 -0.41
N TYR A 496 -2.40 -11.12 0.03
CA TYR A 496 -3.55 -10.21 -0.04
C TYR A 496 -3.90 -9.89 -1.49
N VAL A 497 -5.14 -9.52 -1.70
CA VAL A 497 -5.65 -9.02 -2.97
C VAL A 497 -6.41 -7.72 -2.75
N SER A 498 -6.25 -6.80 -3.66
CA SER A 498 -7.08 -5.61 -3.83
C SER A 498 -8.43 -6.02 -4.40
N ARG A 499 -9.51 -5.42 -3.91
CA ARG A 499 -10.89 -5.81 -4.29
C ARG A 499 -11.81 -4.60 -4.26
N HIS A 500 -12.31 -4.22 -5.42
CA HIS A 500 -13.25 -3.12 -5.55
C HIS A 500 -14.43 -3.51 -6.43
N LEU A 501 -15.57 -2.87 -6.22
CA LEU A 501 -16.60 -2.76 -7.24
C LEU A 501 -16.43 -1.39 -7.91
N VAL A 502 -16.36 -1.39 -9.23
CA VAL A 502 -16.16 -0.19 -10.04
C VAL A 502 -17.24 -0.16 -11.11
N ASN A 503 -18.05 0.88 -11.09
CA ASN A 503 -19.11 1.07 -12.10
C ASN A 503 -18.49 1.04 -13.49
N THR A 504 -19.13 0.33 -14.42
CA THR A 504 -18.63 0.16 -15.79
C THR A 504 -18.47 1.47 -16.57
N ARG A 505 -19.13 2.54 -16.14
CA ARG A 505 -18.95 3.89 -16.71
C ARG A 505 -17.65 4.56 -16.27
N ILE A 506 -17.03 4.12 -15.19
CA ILE A 506 -15.74 4.67 -14.73
C ILE A 506 -14.63 4.23 -15.67
N THR A 507 -13.93 5.20 -16.22
CA THR A 507 -12.72 5.01 -17.02
C THR A 507 -11.49 5.39 -16.21
N GLY A 508 -10.29 4.91 -16.62
CA GLY A 508 -9.03 5.26 -15.97
C GLY A 508 -8.75 4.52 -14.65
N PHE A 509 -9.68 3.71 -14.13
CA PHE A 509 -9.41 2.82 -13.00
C PHE A 509 -8.59 1.62 -13.49
N ALA A 510 -7.31 1.63 -13.23
CA ALA A 510 -6.41 0.53 -13.58
C ALA A 510 -6.04 -0.29 -12.34
N ASN A 511 -6.09 -1.61 -12.46
CA ASN A 511 -5.59 -2.50 -11.43
C ASN A 511 -4.09 -2.33 -11.24
N ASN A 512 -3.63 -2.25 -9.98
CA ASN A 512 -2.22 -2.18 -9.66
C ASN A 512 -1.92 -2.81 -8.29
N VAL A 513 -0.69 -3.28 -8.13
CA VAL A 513 -0.26 -4.02 -6.92
C VAL A 513 -0.17 -3.17 -5.65
N ARG A 514 -0.23 -1.84 -5.79
CA ARG A 514 -0.18 -0.89 -4.66
C ARG A 514 -1.56 -0.53 -4.13
N ASP A 515 -2.60 -0.88 -4.86
CA ASP A 515 -3.98 -0.49 -4.58
C ASP A 515 -4.17 1.04 -4.46
N ILE A 516 -3.44 1.77 -5.31
CA ILE A 516 -3.47 3.23 -5.37
C ILE A 516 -4.25 3.67 -6.61
N HIS A 517 -5.41 4.29 -6.40
CA HIS A 517 -6.32 4.71 -7.46
C HIS A 517 -6.60 6.22 -7.35
N LEU A 518 -5.65 7.02 -7.86
CA LEU A 518 -5.74 8.48 -7.82
C LEU A 518 -6.89 8.99 -8.66
N SER A 519 -7.74 9.84 -8.09
CA SER A 519 -8.97 10.34 -8.75
C SER A 519 -8.67 11.18 -9.99
N ARG A 520 -7.48 11.78 -10.10
CA ARG A 520 -7.06 12.56 -11.27
C ARG A 520 -7.00 11.77 -12.59
N TYR A 521 -6.90 10.45 -12.52
CA TYR A 521 -6.89 9.58 -13.72
C TYR A 521 -8.27 9.03 -14.07
N LEU A 522 -9.25 9.23 -13.19
CA LEU A 522 -10.60 8.76 -13.42
C LEU A 522 -11.31 9.67 -14.43
N GLY A 523 -12.22 9.06 -15.15
CA GLY A 523 -13.18 9.72 -16.01
C GLY A 523 -14.51 8.98 -15.97
N MET A 524 -15.51 9.54 -16.61
CA MET A 524 -16.82 8.91 -16.75
C MET A 524 -17.20 8.83 -18.23
N ALA A 525 -17.46 7.64 -18.72
CA ALA A 525 -17.96 7.47 -20.07
C ALA A 525 -19.37 8.09 -20.17
N LEU A 526 -19.63 8.76 -21.28
CA LEU A 526 -20.98 9.23 -21.60
C LEU A 526 -21.89 8.02 -21.73
N GLU A 527 -23.12 8.12 -21.23
CA GLU A 527 -24.14 7.11 -21.54
C GLU A 527 -24.39 7.16 -23.04
N ASP A 528 -24.31 6.01 -23.71
CA ASP A 528 -24.90 5.90 -25.06
C ASP A 528 -26.38 6.18 -24.91
N PRO A 529 -26.95 7.09 -25.74
CA PRO A 529 -28.32 7.54 -25.62
C PRO A 529 -29.34 6.39 -25.88
#